data_ca3bd50adaace1a0d1c82c5a8637b03f
#
_entry.id   ca3bd50adaace1a0d1c82c5a8637b03f
#
_cell.length_a   1.000
_cell.length_b   1.000
_cell.length_c   1.000
_cell.angle_alpha   90.00
_cell.angle_beta   90.00
_cell.angle_gamma   90.00
#
_symmetry.space_group_name_H-M   'P 1'
#
loop_
_entity.id
_entity.type
_entity.pdbx_description
1 polymer ?
#
loop_
_entity_poly.entity_id
_entity_poly.type
_entity_poly.pdbx_seq_one_letter_code
_entity_poly.pdbx_strand_id
1 'polypeptide(L)'
;MQPESATESFIMAAPPPIASTPSAPRLDFVWAPLLVAAAGALILLALVLARAATPVSASAAGALVLAVGAAASVWIRDRQLAARRLARVDPAPADGAASAVTHFAAVLDALDDPVLLVAGDEPDDLVGRRLIYANAAARELFRTSRETAPLVTVVRDPKVLEIVDEALFGRIASETSYQAGGMQDRVWRAAARPLLVAPGGRPLALLTLRDETELRRSERTRADFLANASHELRTPLASLTGFIETLRGHARDDPAARDRFLAIMQDQAGRMARLIEDLMSLSRIELNEHIPPQGRADLRMTVKDVIDALGPLAEEKSVAFDLVLPDRPASVRPADRDQMVQVIQNLAENAVKYAPCGSRVTIEVAPDVSADAAIAPSQAGAAQMSLLTPDHAVDQRYVLLRVRDTGPGMAREHLPRLTERFYRVEGQKSADRPGTGLGLAIVKHIVNRHRGGLTVESQPGHGATFSVYLPTIVEPRSP
;
A
#
# COMPACT_ATOMS: atom_id res chain seq x y z
N MET A 1 -3.32 -67.47 -24.86
CA MET A 1 -4.59 -66.98 -25.52
C MET A 1 -4.69 -65.51 -25.23
N GLN A 2 -4.24 -64.65 -26.14
CA GLN A 2 -4.51 -63.22 -26.19
C GLN A 2 -5.89 -63.00 -26.84
N PRO A 3 -6.52 -61.86 -26.60
CA PRO A 3 -6.86 -60.98 -27.69
C PRO A 3 -6.43 -59.54 -27.45
N GLU A 4 -5.69 -59.03 -28.32
CA GLU A 4 -5.83 -58.02 -29.37
C GLU A 4 -6.52 -56.72 -28.94
N SER A 5 -5.65 -55.73 -28.90
CA SER A 5 -5.94 -54.28 -28.79
C SER A 5 -6.49 -53.76 -30.15
N ALA A 6 -7.64 -53.12 -30.11
CA ALA A 6 -8.11 -52.27 -31.21
C ALA A 6 -7.81 -50.81 -30.89
N THR A 7 -6.76 -50.28 -31.47
CA THR A 7 -6.44 -48.86 -31.57
C THR A 7 -7.20 -48.30 -32.80
N GLU A 8 -8.34 -47.65 -32.59
CA GLU A 8 -8.97 -46.84 -33.63
C GLU A 8 -8.23 -45.53 -33.79
N SER A 9 -7.47 -45.45 -34.88
CA SER A 9 -6.87 -44.23 -35.41
C SER A 9 -7.96 -43.30 -35.95
N PHE A 10 -8.26 -42.22 -35.26
CA PHE A 10 -9.11 -41.16 -35.79
C PHE A 10 -8.30 -40.32 -36.79
N ILE A 11 -8.39 -40.67 -38.08
CA ILE A 11 -7.87 -39.85 -39.19
C ILE A 11 -8.79 -38.64 -39.33
N MET A 12 -8.34 -37.49 -38.87
CA MET A 12 -9.03 -36.22 -39.07
C MET A 12 -8.80 -35.74 -40.51
N ALA A 13 -9.84 -35.80 -41.34
CA ALA A 13 -9.83 -35.28 -42.72
C ALA A 13 -9.53 -33.78 -42.74
N ALA A 14 -8.61 -33.37 -43.58
CA ALA A 14 -8.24 -31.96 -43.77
C ALA A 14 -9.46 -31.15 -44.30
N PRO A 15 -9.69 -29.94 -43.75
CA PRO A 15 -10.76 -29.07 -44.26
C PRO A 15 -10.41 -28.55 -45.67
N PRO A 16 -11.42 -28.29 -46.54
CA PRO A 16 -11.19 -27.74 -47.86
C PRO A 16 -10.63 -26.30 -47.79
N PRO A 17 -9.88 -25.88 -48.82
CA PRO A 17 -9.29 -24.54 -48.83
C PRO A 17 -10.38 -23.46 -48.86
N ILE A 18 -10.34 -22.58 -47.86
CA ILE A 18 -11.22 -21.41 -47.77
C ILE A 18 -10.81 -20.43 -48.88
N ALA A 19 -11.70 -20.20 -49.84
CA ALA A 19 -11.54 -19.16 -50.85
C ALA A 19 -11.41 -17.79 -50.14
N SER A 20 -10.29 -17.14 -50.36
CA SER A 20 -10.01 -15.79 -49.85
C SER A 20 -10.89 -14.79 -50.62
N THR A 21 -11.95 -14.32 -50.00
CA THR A 21 -12.59 -13.08 -50.42
C THR A 21 -11.69 -11.92 -50.07
N PRO A 22 -11.31 -11.03 -51.00
CA PRO A 22 -10.53 -9.85 -50.66
C PRO A 22 -11.40 -8.93 -49.80
N SER A 23 -11.07 -8.81 -48.52
CA SER A 23 -11.67 -7.79 -47.64
C SER A 23 -11.25 -6.43 -48.13
N ALA A 24 -12.23 -5.62 -48.58
CA ALA A 24 -12.02 -4.22 -48.88
C ALA A 24 -11.30 -3.50 -47.72
N PRO A 25 -10.38 -2.60 -48.01
CA PRO A 25 -9.71 -1.86 -46.94
C PRO A 25 -10.75 -1.02 -46.19
N ARG A 26 -10.93 -1.28 -44.88
CA ARG A 26 -11.76 -0.42 -44.01
C ARG A 26 -11.03 0.91 -43.88
N LEU A 27 -11.37 1.84 -44.75
CA LEU A 27 -10.88 3.23 -44.78
C LEU A 27 -11.33 4.03 -43.53
N ASP A 28 -12.30 3.52 -42.82
CA ASP A 28 -13.03 4.28 -41.76
C ASP A 28 -12.18 4.59 -40.52
N PHE A 29 -11.09 3.89 -40.31
CA PHE A 29 -10.30 4.04 -39.07
C PHE A 29 -9.15 5.06 -39.17
N VAL A 30 -8.76 5.47 -40.38
CA VAL A 30 -7.66 6.45 -40.59
C VAL A 30 -8.16 7.86 -40.36
N TRP A 31 -9.44 8.11 -40.52
CA TRP A 31 -10.04 9.44 -40.42
C TRP A 31 -10.51 9.83 -39.01
N ALA A 32 -10.65 8.85 -38.09
CA ALA A 32 -11.15 9.12 -36.77
C ALA A 32 -10.31 10.17 -35.98
N PRO A 33 -8.97 10.10 -35.93
CA PRO A 33 -8.18 11.13 -35.22
C PRO A 33 -8.19 12.49 -35.94
N LEU A 34 -8.30 12.48 -37.29
CA LEU A 34 -8.45 13.70 -38.08
C LEU A 34 -9.81 14.35 -37.84
N LEU A 35 -10.89 13.58 -37.70
CA LEU A 35 -12.22 14.07 -37.36
C LEU A 35 -12.27 14.67 -35.95
N VAL A 36 -11.61 14.04 -34.97
CA VAL A 36 -11.52 14.59 -33.62
C VAL A 36 -10.71 15.89 -33.60
N ALA A 37 -9.60 15.95 -34.33
CA ALA A 37 -8.81 17.17 -34.46
C ALA A 37 -9.57 18.27 -35.18
N ALA A 38 -10.31 17.95 -36.25
CA ALA A 38 -11.16 18.90 -36.99
C ALA A 38 -12.32 19.41 -36.16
N ALA A 39 -12.97 18.54 -35.37
CA ALA A 39 -14.02 18.95 -34.44
C ALA A 39 -13.50 19.86 -33.32
N GLY A 40 -12.33 19.55 -32.76
CA GLY A 40 -11.66 20.42 -31.79
C GLY A 40 -11.28 21.79 -32.37
N ALA A 41 -10.78 21.82 -33.60
CA ALA A 41 -10.47 23.08 -34.29
C ALA A 41 -11.73 23.92 -34.59
N LEU A 42 -12.83 23.29 -34.98
CA LEU A 42 -14.14 23.95 -35.17
C LEU A 42 -14.69 24.54 -33.89
N ILE A 43 -14.61 23.81 -32.76
CA ILE A 43 -15.04 24.32 -31.45
C ILE A 43 -14.17 25.51 -31.03
N LEU A 44 -12.87 25.46 -31.24
CA LEU A 44 -11.95 26.57 -30.96
C LEU A 44 -12.26 27.79 -31.82
N LEU A 45 -12.52 27.59 -33.11
CA LEU A 45 -12.92 28.66 -34.02
C LEU A 45 -14.23 29.30 -33.60
N ALA A 46 -15.21 28.49 -33.20
CA ALA A 46 -16.50 28.98 -32.67
C ALA A 46 -16.33 29.79 -31.38
N LEU A 47 -15.45 29.38 -30.45
CA LEU A 47 -15.14 30.10 -29.22
C LEU A 47 -14.42 31.43 -29.48
N VAL A 48 -13.53 31.47 -30.45
CA VAL A 48 -12.84 32.71 -30.87
C VAL A 48 -13.81 33.69 -31.54
N LEU A 49 -14.70 33.18 -32.42
CA LEU A 49 -15.73 33.99 -33.08
C LEU A 49 -16.75 34.52 -32.08
N ALA A 50 -17.07 33.76 -31.02
CA ALA A 50 -17.96 34.21 -29.93
C ALA A 50 -17.30 35.21 -28.96
N ARG A 51 -16.05 35.63 -29.19
CA ARG A 51 -15.24 36.49 -28.30
C ARG A 51 -15.14 35.97 -26.84
N ALA A 52 -15.35 34.69 -26.63
CA ALA A 52 -15.33 34.04 -25.31
C ALA A 52 -13.92 33.62 -24.84
N ALA A 53 -12.93 33.66 -25.75
CA ALA A 53 -11.55 33.27 -25.46
C ALA A 53 -10.54 34.35 -25.82
N THR A 54 -9.52 34.54 -24.96
CA THR A 54 -8.38 35.38 -25.30
C THR A 54 -7.47 34.67 -26.31
N PRO A 55 -6.69 35.39 -27.14
CA PRO A 55 -5.81 34.76 -28.14
C PRO A 55 -4.79 33.80 -27.52
N VAL A 56 -4.39 34.02 -26.27
CA VAL A 56 -3.45 33.15 -25.54
C VAL A 56 -4.13 31.83 -25.11
N SER A 57 -5.37 31.87 -24.66
CA SER A 57 -6.11 30.66 -24.27
C SER A 57 -6.51 29.81 -25.50
N ALA A 58 -6.79 30.46 -26.63
CA ALA A 58 -7.10 29.77 -27.88
C ALA A 58 -5.86 29.06 -28.48
N SER A 59 -4.69 29.68 -28.39
CA SER A 59 -3.43 29.06 -28.86
C SER A 59 -3.00 27.87 -27.98
N ALA A 60 -3.15 27.99 -26.65
CA ALA A 60 -2.85 26.88 -25.73
C ALA A 60 -3.80 25.70 -25.90
N ALA A 61 -5.09 25.95 -26.11
CA ALA A 61 -6.07 24.89 -26.38
C ALA A 61 -5.84 24.24 -27.74
N GLY A 62 -5.43 25.01 -28.78
CA GLY A 62 -5.05 24.48 -30.09
C GLY A 62 -3.82 23.56 -30.01
N ALA A 63 -2.78 23.94 -29.27
CA ALA A 63 -1.62 23.12 -29.04
C ALA A 63 -1.96 21.81 -28.30
N LEU A 64 -2.84 21.86 -27.32
CA LEU A 64 -3.31 20.66 -26.58
C LEU A 64 -4.07 19.69 -27.53
N VAL A 65 -4.98 20.19 -28.36
CA VAL A 65 -5.73 19.36 -29.32
C VAL A 65 -4.80 18.70 -30.33
N LEU A 66 -3.78 19.42 -30.83
CA LEU A 66 -2.77 18.86 -31.73
C LEU A 66 -1.89 17.80 -31.03
N ALA A 67 -1.50 18.03 -29.77
CA ALA A 67 -0.73 17.07 -28.99
C ALA A 67 -1.51 15.78 -28.71
N VAL A 68 -2.79 15.89 -28.34
CA VAL A 68 -3.69 14.75 -28.13
C VAL A 68 -3.92 13.98 -29.45
N GLY A 69 -4.13 14.68 -30.56
CA GLY A 69 -4.27 14.08 -31.88
C GLY A 69 -3.01 13.33 -32.33
N ALA A 70 -1.83 13.90 -32.09
CA ALA A 70 -0.56 13.26 -32.38
C ALA A 70 -0.32 12.01 -31.51
N ALA A 71 -0.58 12.11 -30.21
CA ALA A 71 -0.48 10.98 -29.29
C ALA A 71 -1.44 9.84 -29.66
N ALA A 72 -2.67 10.16 -29.99
CA ALA A 72 -3.67 9.18 -30.46
C ALA A 72 -3.23 8.49 -31.77
N SER A 73 -2.65 9.26 -32.70
CA SER A 73 -2.14 8.72 -33.98
C SER A 73 -0.97 7.76 -33.77
N VAL A 74 -0.03 8.09 -32.87
CA VAL A 74 1.09 7.21 -32.50
C VAL A 74 0.57 5.93 -31.85
N TRP A 75 -0.35 6.04 -30.92
CA TRP A 75 -0.96 4.88 -30.22
C TRP A 75 -1.71 3.94 -31.14
N ILE A 76 -2.51 4.50 -32.10
CA ILE A 76 -3.21 3.71 -33.12
C ILE A 76 -2.21 3.02 -34.03
N ARG A 77 -1.15 3.71 -34.47
CA ARG A 77 -0.10 3.15 -35.30
C ARG A 77 0.66 2.03 -34.62
N ASP A 78 0.98 2.17 -33.34
CA ASP A 78 1.64 1.13 -32.55
C ASP A 78 0.73 -0.11 -32.40
N ARG A 79 -0.56 0.09 -32.13
CA ARG A 79 -1.53 -1.02 -32.09
C ARG A 79 -1.70 -1.70 -33.45
N GLN A 80 -1.71 -0.94 -34.54
CA GLN A 80 -1.77 -1.53 -35.89
C GLN A 80 -0.48 -2.28 -36.25
N LEU A 81 0.67 -1.80 -35.83
CA LEU A 81 1.95 -2.49 -36.02
C LEU A 81 2.03 -3.76 -35.17
N ALA A 82 1.53 -3.74 -33.95
CA ALA A 82 1.40 -4.92 -33.10
C ALA A 82 0.43 -5.95 -33.70
N ALA A 83 -0.75 -5.51 -34.19
CA ALA A 83 -1.70 -6.38 -34.84
C ALA A 83 -1.16 -6.97 -36.19
N ARG A 84 -0.38 -6.18 -36.94
CA ARG A 84 0.27 -6.67 -38.16
C ARG A 84 1.43 -7.62 -37.89
N ARG A 85 2.13 -7.47 -36.76
CA ARG A 85 3.15 -8.44 -36.31
C ARG A 85 2.52 -9.76 -35.91
N LEU A 86 1.36 -9.75 -35.27
CA LEU A 86 0.57 -10.95 -34.92
C LEU A 86 -0.08 -11.61 -36.16
N ALA A 87 -0.43 -10.82 -37.18
CA ALA A 87 -1.03 -11.35 -38.42
C ALA A 87 0.00 -11.87 -39.44
N ARG A 88 1.30 -11.68 -39.21
CA ARG A 88 2.39 -12.21 -40.04
C ARG A 88 3.01 -13.50 -39.49
N VAL A 89 2.25 -14.26 -38.71
CA VAL A 89 2.64 -15.64 -38.41
C VAL A 89 2.19 -16.46 -39.63
N ASP A 90 3.13 -16.80 -40.52
CA ASP A 90 2.91 -17.76 -41.58
C ASP A 90 2.34 -19.05 -40.97
N PRO A 91 1.38 -19.72 -41.65
CA PRO A 91 0.90 -21.03 -41.18
C PRO A 91 2.09 -22.00 -41.21
N ALA A 92 2.68 -22.23 -40.04
CA ALA A 92 3.74 -23.21 -39.89
C ALA A 92 3.20 -24.63 -40.22
N PRO A 93 4.03 -25.53 -40.81
CA PRO A 93 3.66 -26.91 -41.06
C PRO A 93 3.19 -27.60 -39.76
N ALA A 94 2.46 -28.71 -39.86
CA ALA A 94 1.75 -29.37 -38.75
C ALA A 94 2.60 -29.67 -37.51
N ASP A 95 3.93 -29.76 -37.62
CA ASP A 95 4.88 -29.80 -36.50
C ASP A 95 4.97 -28.48 -35.71
N GLY A 96 4.56 -27.36 -36.32
CA GLY A 96 4.49 -26.05 -35.70
C GLY A 96 3.30 -25.85 -34.74
N ALA A 97 2.20 -26.59 -34.94
CA ALA A 97 1.02 -26.48 -34.11
C ALA A 97 1.26 -27.02 -32.68
N ALA A 98 1.94 -28.16 -32.56
CA ALA A 98 2.34 -28.72 -31.27
C ALA A 98 3.36 -27.83 -30.56
N SER A 99 4.32 -27.25 -31.32
CA SER A 99 5.28 -26.27 -30.80
C SER A 99 4.59 -24.98 -30.35
N ALA A 100 3.59 -24.47 -31.10
CA ALA A 100 2.85 -23.26 -30.75
C ALA A 100 2.04 -23.45 -29.45
N VAL A 101 1.38 -24.57 -29.26
CA VAL A 101 0.63 -24.88 -28.02
C VAL A 101 1.57 -24.95 -26.83
N THR A 102 2.75 -25.57 -26.99
CA THR A 102 3.75 -25.64 -25.92
C THR A 102 4.31 -24.27 -25.57
N HIS A 103 4.55 -23.39 -26.55
CA HIS A 103 4.98 -22.02 -26.31
C HIS A 103 3.89 -21.18 -25.64
N PHE A 104 2.61 -21.39 -26.01
CA PHE A 104 1.51 -20.67 -25.39
C PHE A 104 1.32 -21.05 -23.93
N ALA A 105 1.44 -22.34 -23.60
CA ALA A 105 1.41 -22.83 -22.23
C ALA A 105 2.57 -22.24 -21.41
N ALA A 106 3.79 -22.22 -21.98
CA ALA A 106 4.94 -21.63 -21.31
C ALA A 106 4.79 -20.12 -21.04
N VAL A 107 4.17 -19.38 -21.96
CA VAL A 107 3.89 -17.94 -21.75
C VAL A 107 2.85 -17.74 -20.64
N LEU A 108 1.81 -18.55 -20.59
CA LEU A 108 0.81 -18.47 -19.52
C LEU A 108 1.39 -18.92 -18.17
N ASP A 109 2.29 -19.91 -18.17
CA ASP A 109 2.97 -20.38 -16.94
C ASP A 109 3.97 -19.34 -16.39
N ALA A 110 4.42 -18.40 -17.22
CA ALA A 110 5.30 -17.31 -16.79
C ALA A 110 4.53 -16.12 -16.15
N LEU A 111 3.20 -16.16 -16.13
CA LEU A 111 2.37 -15.15 -15.48
C LEU A 111 2.26 -15.45 -13.99
N ASP A 112 2.48 -14.43 -13.17
CA ASP A 112 2.33 -14.51 -11.71
C ASP A 112 0.86 -14.58 -11.29
N ASP A 113 -0.06 -14.00 -12.08
CA ASP A 113 -1.49 -14.06 -11.82
C ASP A 113 -2.06 -15.44 -12.22
N PRO A 114 -2.89 -16.08 -11.36
CA PRO A 114 -3.58 -17.32 -11.70
C PRO A 114 -4.49 -17.17 -12.93
N VAL A 115 -4.28 -18.02 -13.94
CA VAL A 115 -5.03 -18.05 -15.17
C VAL A 115 -5.63 -19.44 -15.38
N LEU A 116 -6.95 -19.47 -15.65
CA LEU A 116 -7.72 -20.68 -15.87
C LEU A 116 -8.44 -20.58 -17.22
N LEU A 117 -8.39 -21.63 -18.01
CA LEU A 117 -9.20 -21.78 -19.20
C LEU A 117 -10.36 -22.73 -18.92
N VAL A 118 -11.57 -22.24 -19.09
CA VAL A 118 -12.79 -22.96 -18.76
C VAL A 118 -13.61 -23.21 -20.02
N ALA A 119 -14.09 -24.45 -20.19
CA ALA A 119 -15.09 -24.79 -21.21
C ALA A 119 -16.44 -25.07 -20.56
N GLY A 120 -17.51 -24.74 -21.25
CA GLY A 120 -18.85 -25.10 -20.87
C GLY A 120 -19.57 -25.79 -22.04
N ASP A 121 -20.45 -26.73 -21.73
CA ASP A 121 -21.25 -27.41 -22.75
C ASP A 121 -22.67 -26.82 -22.83
N GLU A 122 -23.35 -26.70 -21.69
CA GLU A 122 -24.73 -26.20 -21.58
C GLU A 122 -24.89 -25.18 -20.43
N PRO A 123 -25.77 -24.17 -20.60
CA PRO A 123 -25.95 -23.12 -19.57
C PRO A 123 -26.42 -23.62 -18.22
N ASP A 124 -27.24 -24.68 -18.18
CA ASP A 124 -27.86 -25.18 -16.95
C ASP A 124 -27.01 -26.27 -16.23
N ASP A 125 -25.91 -26.72 -16.85
CA ASP A 125 -25.03 -27.73 -16.25
C ASP A 125 -23.83 -27.12 -15.52
N LEU A 126 -23.98 -26.86 -14.22
CA LEU A 126 -22.91 -26.35 -13.35
C LEU A 126 -21.69 -27.27 -13.26
N VAL A 127 -21.88 -28.58 -13.43
CA VAL A 127 -20.80 -29.58 -13.37
C VAL A 127 -20.08 -29.68 -14.73
N GLY A 128 -20.77 -29.36 -15.81
CA GLY A 128 -20.21 -29.33 -17.17
C GLY A 128 -19.20 -28.23 -17.45
N ARG A 129 -19.05 -27.27 -16.52
CA ARG A 129 -17.97 -26.26 -16.60
C ARG A 129 -16.66 -26.89 -16.22
N ARG A 130 -15.83 -27.21 -17.19
CA ARG A 130 -14.57 -27.93 -17.00
C ARG A 130 -13.36 -27.04 -17.18
N LEU A 131 -12.41 -27.20 -16.28
CA LEU A 131 -11.11 -26.63 -16.40
C LEU A 131 -10.36 -27.36 -17.53
N ILE A 132 -9.93 -26.63 -18.56
CA ILE A 132 -9.12 -27.18 -19.66
C ILE A 132 -7.64 -26.94 -19.40
N TYR A 133 -7.32 -25.77 -18.82
CA TYR A 133 -5.95 -25.38 -18.54
C TYR A 133 -5.90 -24.52 -17.26
N ALA A 134 -4.84 -24.69 -16.51
CA ALA A 134 -4.47 -23.86 -15.38
C ALA A 134 -2.95 -23.58 -15.47
N ASN A 135 -2.55 -22.30 -15.37
CA ASN A 135 -1.15 -21.95 -15.35
C ASN A 135 -0.49 -22.34 -14.02
N ALA A 136 0.84 -22.18 -13.92
CA ALA A 136 1.60 -22.54 -12.74
C ALA A 136 1.06 -21.89 -11.45
N ALA A 137 0.77 -20.59 -11.49
CA ALA A 137 0.20 -19.83 -10.36
C ALA A 137 -1.17 -20.36 -9.94
N ALA A 138 -2.04 -20.72 -10.89
CA ALA A 138 -3.36 -21.28 -10.58
C ALA A 138 -3.25 -22.69 -9.97
N ARG A 139 -2.33 -23.52 -10.46
CA ARG A 139 -2.08 -24.87 -9.91
C ARG A 139 -1.57 -24.80 -8.47
N GLU A 140 -0.70 -23.85 -8.16
CA GLU A 140 -0.19 -23.60 -6.82
C GLU A 140 -1.30 -23.10 -5.89
N LEU A 141 -2.06 -22.07 -6.31
CA LEU A 141 -3.15 -21.46 -5.53
C LEU A 141 -4.20 -22.49 -5.13
N PHE A 142 -4.66 -23.30 -6.09
CA PHE A 142 -5.76 -24.24 -5.89
C PHE A 142 -5.29 -25.66 -5.51
N ARG A 143 -4.00 -25.89 -5.43
CA ARG A 143 -3.39 -27.20 -5.15
C ARG A 143 -3.97 -28.31 -6.03
N THR A 144 -4.24 -28.00 -7.28
CA THR A 144 -4.81 -28.94 -8.26
C THR A 144 -3.79 -29.32 -9.31
N SER A 145 -3.66 -30.62 -9.54
CA SER A 145 -2.83 -31.17 -10.64
C SER A 145 -3.70 -31.71 -11.78
N ARG A 146 -5.04 -31.64 -11.66
CA ARG A 146 -5.98 -32.23 -12.63
C ARG A 146 -6.42 -31.18 -13.66
N GLU A 147 -6.01 -31.38 -14.89
CA GLU A 147 -6.36 -30.52 -16.04
C GLU A 147 -7.84 -30.61 -16.47
N THR A 148 -8.63 -31.50 -15.91
CA THR A 148 -10.05 -31.73 -16.33
C THR A 148 -11.02 -31.75 -15.15
N ALA A 149 -10.74 -30.98 -14.10
CA ALA A 149 -11.63 -30.91 -12.96
C ALA A 149 -12.85 -29.99 -13.27
N PRO A 150 -14.05 -30.26 -12.68
CA PRO A 150 -15.13 -29.30 -12.70
C PRO A 150 -14.68 -27.99 -12.03
N LEU A 151 -15.01 -26.83 -12.62
CA LEU A 151 -14.61 -25.51 -12.10
C LEU A 151 -15.06 -25.32 -10.64
N VAL A 152 -16.27 -25.79 -10.28
CA VAL A 152 -16.85 -25.69 -8.95
C VAL A 152 -16.01 -26.38 -7.86
N THR A 153 -15.15 -27.32 -8.23
CA THR A 153 -14.24 -27.98 -7.26
C THR A 153 -13.04 -27.09 -6.91
N VAL A 154 -12.70 -26.16 -7.79
CA VAL A 154 -11.55 -25.25 -7.68
C VAL A 154 -12.01 -23.88 -7.18
N VAL A 155 -13.04 -23.32 -7.79
CA VAL A 155 -13.62 -22.03 -7.45
C VAL A 155 -15.07 -22.23 -7.00
N ARG A 156 -15.37 -21.89 -5.73
CA ARG A 156 -16.69 -22.13 -5.11
C ARG A 156 -17.52 -20.85 -4.95
N ASP A 157 -16.92 -19.68 -5.17
CA ASP A 157 -17.63 -18.42 -5.01
C ASP A 157 -18.70 -18.26 -6.10
N PRO A 158 -19.98 -18.06 -5.74
CA PRO A 158 -21.06 -17.96 -6.70
C PRO A 158 -20.89 -16.81 -7.70
N LYS A 159 -20.33 -15.66 -7.26
CA LYS A 159 -20.11 -14.51 -8.12
C LYS A 159 -19.08 -14.80 -9.20
N VAL A 160 -18.06 -15.59 -8.88
CA VAL A 160 -17.05 -15.99 -9.88
C VAL A 160 -17.64 -16.97 -10.87
N LEU A 161 -18.49 -17.90 -10.42
CA LEU A 161 -19.19 -18.82 -11.33
C LEU A 161 -20.14 -18.07 -12.26
N GLU A 162 -20.86 -17.06 -11.76
CA GLU A 162 -21.75 -16.21 -12.53
C GLU A 162 -21.03 -15.48 -13.67
N ILE A 163 -19.92 -14.80 -13.41
CA ILE A 163 -19.15 -14.10 -14.46
C ILE A 163 -18.54 -15.06 -15.48
N VAL A 164 -18.20 -16.30 -15.08
CA VAL A 164 -17.76 -17.33 -16.03
C VAL A 164 -18.89 -17.75 -16.93
N ASP A 165 -20.13 -17.86 -16.43
CA ASP A 165 -21.31 -18.17 -17.22
C ASP A 165 -21.65 -17.06 -18.22
N GLU A 166 -21.58 -15.81 -17.77
CA GLU A 166 -21.73 -14.65 -18.64
C GLU A 166 -20.71 -14.67 -19.79
N ALA A 167 -19.45 -15.03 -19.48
CA ALA A 167 -18.42 -15.15 -20.49
C ALA A 167 -18.63 -16.33 -21.44
N LEU A 168 -19.02 -17.51 -20.95
CA LEU A 168 -19.22 -18.70 -21.72
C LEU A 168 -20.45 -18.60 -22.66
N PHE A 169 -21.56 -18.20 -22.10
CA PHE A 169 -22.86 -18.28 -22.76
C PHE A 169 -23.43 -16.91 -23.19
N GLY A 170 -23.19 -15.87 -22.38
CA GLY A 170 -23.57 -14.49 -22.69
C GLY A 170 -22.58 -13.78 -23.62
N ARG A 171 -21.36 -14.30 -23.77
CA ARG A 171 -20.24 -13.64 -24.46
C ARG A 171 -19.93 -12.23 -23.94
N ILE A 172 -20.15 -12.03 -22.65
CA ILE A 172 -19.92 -10.76 -21.94
C ILE A 172 -18.65 -10.91 -21.13
N ALA A 173 -17.76 -9.92 -21.22
CA ALA A 173 -16.60 -9.83 -20.33
C ALA A 173 -17.03 -9.17 -19.04
N SER A 174 -16.91 -9.87 -17.92
CA SER A 174 -17.34 -9.41 -16.59
C SER A 174 -16.24 -9.58 -15.57
N GLU A 175 -16.32 -8.75 -14.53
CA GLU A 175 -15.35 -8.77 -13.42
C GLU A 175 -16.11 -8.72 -12.08
N THR A 176 -15.56 -9.40 -11.07
CA THR A 176 -16.09 -9.38 -9.71
C THR A 176 -14.98 -9.45 -8.70
N SER A 177 -15.22 -8.94 -7.49
CA SER A 177 -14.33 -9.12 -6.35
C SER A 177 -14.96 -10.11 -5.37
N TYR A 178 -14.16 -11.05 -4.87
CA TYR A 178 -14.60 -12.03 -3.89
C TYR A 178 -13.56 -12.23 -2.79
N GLN A 179 -14.02 -12.73 -1.65
CA GLN A 179 -13.16 -13.09 -0.53
C GLN A 179 -12.97 -14.60 -0.51
N ALA A 180 -11.71 -15.04 -0.67
CA ALA A 180 -11.42 -16.46 -0.51
C ALA A 180 -11.49 -16.82 0.99
N GLY A 181 -12.50 -17.59 1.38
CA GLY A 181 -12.66 -18.08 2.76
C GLY A 181 -11.47 -18.93 3.16
N GLY A 182 -10.78 -18.57 4.26
CA GLY A 182 -9.65 -19.27 4.82
C GLY A 182 -9.00 -18.46 5.94
N MET A 183 -7.89 -18.95 6.52
CA MET A 183 -7.18 -18.26 7.62
C MET A 183 -6.59 -16.89 7.28
N GLN A 184 -6.67 -16.44 6.02
CA GLN A 184 -6.27 -15.11 5.57
C GLN A 184 -7.42 -14.53 4.75
N ASP A 185 -7.95 -13.38 5.17
CA ASP A 185 -8.94 -12.57 4.45
C ASP A 185 -8.32 -12.01 3.15
N ARG A 186 -8.12 -12.88 2.15
CA ARG A 186 -7.61 -12.47 0.84
C ARG A 186 -8.75 -11.97 -0.02
N VAL A 187 -8.55 -10.82 -0.64
CA VAL A 187 -9.48 -10.22 -1.60
C VAL A 187 -8.94 -10.46 -3.00
N TRP A 188 -9.69 -11.21 -3.78
CA TRP A 188 -9.37 -11.52 -5.16
C TRP A 188 -10.26 -10.76 -6.11
N ARG A 189 -9.68 -10.24 -7.20
CA ARG A 189 -10.43 -9.77 -8.35
C ARG A 189 -10.42 -10.86 -9.39
N ALA A 190 -11.60 -11.35 -9.75
CA ALA A 190 -11.82 -12.32 -10.83
C ALA A 190 -12.32 -11.60 -12.06
N ALA A 191 -11.72 -11.87 -13.22
CA ALA A 191 -12.18 -11.38 -14.51
C ALA A 191 -12.36 -12.54 -15.47
N ALA A 192 -13.58 -12.69 -16.01
CA ALA A 192 -13.91 -13.68 -17.01
C ALA A 192 -14.09 -13.03 -18.36
N ARG A 193 -13.44 -13.59 -19.39
CA ARG A 193 -13.49 -13.07 -20.76
C ARG A 193 -13.82 -14.19 -21.74
N PRO A 194 -14.79 -13.99 -22.66
CA PRO A 194 -15.10 -14.97 -23.68
C PRO A 194 -13.94 -15.09 -24.67
N LEU A 195 -13.60 -16.31 -25.05
CA LEU A 195 -12.65 -16.56 -26.13
C LEU A 195 -13.39 -16.86 -27.41
N LEU A 196 -12.83 -16.37 -28.53
CA LEU A 196 -13.35 -16.67 -29.85
C LEU A 196 -12.98 -18.11 -30.20
N VAL A 197 -14.00 -18.92 -30.45
CA VAL A 197 -13.87 -20.32 -30.83
C VAL A 197 -14.38 -20.47 -32.27
N ALA A 198 -13.83 -21.42 -33.01
CA ALA A 198 -14.30 -21.72 -34.35
C ALA A 198 -15.81 -22.09 -34.36
N PRO A 199 -16.55 -21.82 -35.43
CA PRO A 199 -17.96 -22.20 -35.55
C PRO A 199 -18.17 -23.69 -35.22
N GLY A 200 -19.10 -23.99 -34.31
CA GLY A 200 -19.36 -25.35 -33.82
C GLY A 200 -18.43 -25.86 -32.72
N GLY A 201 -17.45 -25.04 -32.25
CA GLY A 201 -16.62 -25.37 -31.10
C GLY A 201 -17.32 -25.07 -29.76
N ARG A 202 -16.84 -25.71 -28.70
CA ARG A 202 -17.35 -25.47 -27.32
C ARG A 202 -17.07 -24.05 -26.88
N PRO A 203 -17.99 -23.39 -26.16
CA PRO A 203 -17.73 -22.09 -25.55
C PRO A 203 -16.52 -22.17 -24.61
N LEU A 204 -15.63 -21.17 -24.70
CA LEU A 204 -14.45 -21.04 -23.89
C LEU A 204 -14.41 -19.68 -23.20
N ALA A 205 -14.02 -19.67 -21.92
CA ALA A 205 -13.77 -18.46 -21.15
C ALA A 205 -12.38 -18.50 -20.53
N LEU A 206 -11.73 -17.36 -20.56
CA LEU A 206 -10.49 -17.10 -19.81
C LEU A 206 -10.87 -16.47 -18.48
N LEU A 207 -10.57 -17.16 -17.38
CA LEU A 207 -10.71 -16.63 -16.02
C LEU A 207 -9.33 -16.27 -15.50
N THR A 208 -9.15 -15.01 -15.12
CA THR A 208 -7.95 -14.51 -14.46
C THR A 208 -8.28 -14.08 -13.05
N LEU A 209 -7.39 -14.38 -12.12
CA LEU A 209 -7.53 -14.00 -10.71
C LEU A 209 -6.34 -13.11 -10.33
N ARG A 210 -6.63 -12.00 -9.69
CA ARG A 210 -5.60 -11.08 -9.18
C ARG A 210 -5.77 -10.86 -7.69
N ASP A 211 -4.70 -11.04 -6.94
CA ASP A 211 -4.71 -10.74 -5.50
C ASP A 211 -4.67 -9.21 -5.30
N GLU A 212 -5.79 -8.65 -4.84
CA GLU A 212 -5.90 -7.22 -4.50
C GLU A 212 -5.83 -6.97 -2.99
N THR A 213 -5.43 -7.96 -2.20
CA THR A 213 -5.44 -7.87 -0.74
C THR A 213 -4.66 -6.67 -0.23
N GLU A 214 -3.43 -6.50 -0.70
CA GLU A 214 -2.58 -5.39 -0.28
C GLU A 214 -3.11 -4.03 -0.78
N LEU A 215 -3.62 -3.98 -2.01
CA LEU A 215 -4.24 -2.78 -2.56
C LEU A 215 -5.46 -2.36 -1.70
N ARG A 216 -6.34 -3.31 -1.42
CA ARG A 216 -7.55 -3.07 -0.59
C ARG A 216 -7.24 -2.70 0.85
N ARG A 217 -6.20 -3.32 1.43
CA ARG A 217 -5.72 -2.94 2.76
C ARG A 217 -5.20 -1.51 2.77
N SER A 218 -4.42 -1.14 1.77
CA SER A 218 -3.88 0.22 1.63
C SER A 218 -5.00 1.25 1.45
N GLU A 219 -5.98 0.98 0.58
CA GLU A 219 -7.15 1.84 0.39
C GLU A 219 -7.96 2.03 1.69
N ARG A 220 -8.25 0.93 2.41
CA ARG A 220 -8.94 0.99 3.71
C ARG A 220 -8.15 1.79 4.74
N THR A 221 -6.86 1.50 4.87
CA THR A 221 -5.98 2.22 5.80
C THR A 221 -5.96 3.72 5.51
N ARG A 222 -5.97 4.11 4.23
CA ARG A 222 -6.04 5.51 3.81
C ARG A 222 -7.40 6.14 4.11
N ALA A 223 -8.50 5.43 3.87
CA ALA A 223 -9.84 5.89 4.19
C ALA A 223 -10.04 6.08 5.70
N ASP A 224 -9.60 5.10 6.50
CA ASP A 224 -9.64 5.16 7.97
C ASP A 224 -8.78 6.31 8.51
N PHE A 225 -7.62 6.55 7.91
CA PHE A 225 -6.76 7.68 8.25
C PHE A 225 -7.47 9.03 8.05
N LEU A 226 -8.09 9.23 6.88
CA LEU A 226 -8.83 10.48 6.58
C LEU A 226 -10.05 10.66 7.49
N ALA A 227 -10.78 9.57 7.77
CA ALA A 227 -11.93 9.60 8.67
C ALA A 227 -11.51 9.97 10.10
N ASN A 228 -10.47 9.33 10.63
CA ASN A 228 -9.96 9.59 11.97
C ASN A 228 -9.37 11.00 12.09
N ALA A 229 -8.61 11.48 11.09
CA ALA A 229 -8.10 12.84 11.05
C ALA A 229 -9.23 13.87 11.10
N SER A 230 -10.31 13.64 10.33
CA SER A 230 -11.49 14.50 10.33
C SER A 230 -12.20 14.52 11.70
N HIS A 231 -12.28 13.38 12.37
CA HIS A 231 -12.87 13.27 13.70
C HIS A 231 -12.02 13.98 14.76
N GLU A 232 -10.70 13.77 14.76
CA GLU A 232 -9.77 14.39 15.71
C GLU A 232 -9.65 15.92 15.52
N LEU A 233 -9.91 16.44 14.33
CA LEU A 233 -9.98 17.89 14.08
C LEU A 233 -11.35 18.48 14.43
N ARG A 234 -12.44 17.74 14.20
CA ARG A 234 -13.81 18.25 14.46
C ARG A 234 -14.08 18.51 15.94
N THR A 235 -13.61 17.63 16.81
CA THR A 235 -13.86 17.72 18.26
C THR A 235 -13.30 19.02 18.88
N PRO A 236 -11.99 19.35 18.73
CA PRO A 236 -11.45 20.60 19.26
C PRO A 236 -12.07 21.84 18.58
N LEU A 237 -12.39 21.77 17.28
CA LEU A 237 -13.04 22.85 16.56
C LEU A 237 -14.43 23.18 17.13
N ALA A 238 -15.24 22.13 17.40
CA ALA A 238 -16.55 22.32 18.04
C ALA A 238 -16.42 22.92 19.44
N SER A 239 -15.42 22.49 20.22
CA SER A 239 -15.12 23.07 21.55
C SER A 239 -14.74 24.55 21.45
N LEU A 240 -13.86 24.91 20.50
CA LEU A 240 -13.49 26.32 20.25
C LEU A 240 -14.71 27.17 19.91
N THR A 241 -15.58 26.68 19.02
CA THR A 241 -16.82 27.39 18.65
C THR A 241 -17.71 27.58 19.86
N GLY A 242 -17.93 26.56 20.68
CA GLY A 242 -18.75 26.65 21.88
C GLY A 242 -18.19 27.64 22.94
N PHE A 243 -16.86 27.67 23.12
CA PHE A 243 -16.24 28.65 24.01
C PHE A 243 -16.34 30.08 23.47
N ILE A 244 -16.22 30.29 22.17
CA ILE A 244 -16.46 31.61 21.54
C ILE A 244 -17.90 32.07 21.79
N GLU A 245 -18.90 31.20 21.61
CA GLU A 245 -20.30 31.52 21.87
C GLU A 245 -20.53 31.86 23.36
N THR A 246 -19.92 31.10 24.27
CA THR A 246 -19.99 31.32 25.72
C THR A 246 -19.40 32.70 26.10
N LEU A 247 -18.23 33.04 25.55
CA LEU A 247 -17.56 34.32 25.75
C LEU A 247 -18.35 35.51 25.16
N ARG A 248 -19.08 35.30 24.07
CA ARG A 248 -19.95 36.33 23.48
C ARG A 248 -21.28 36.52 24.24
N GLY A 249 -21.69 35.49 25.00
CA GLY A 249 -22.93 35.45 25.76
C GLY A 249 -22.71 35.51 27.27
N HIS A 250 -22.88 34.38 27.93
CA HIS A 250 -22.97 34.26 29.39
C HIS A 250 -21.70 34.66 30.17
N ALA A 251 -20.52 34.49 29.57
CA ALA A 251 -19.23 34.83 30.21
C ALA A 251 -18.65 36.18 29.76
N ARG A 252 -19.48 37.02 29.09
CA ARG A 252 -19.03 38.30 28.53
C ARG A 252 -18.48 39.25 29.59
N ASP A 253 -19.16 39.34 30.71
CA ASP A 253 -18.84 40.27 31.79
C ASP A 253 -18.13 39.64 33.00
N ASP A 254 -17.68 38.37 32.86
CA ASP A 254 -16.89 37.64 33.86
C ASP A 254 -15.43 37.52 33.40
N PRO A 255 -14.53 38.35 33.93
CA PRO A 255 -13.10 38.32 33.57
C PRO A 255 -12.40 36.98 33.90
N ALA A 256 -12.76 36.35 35.02
CA ALA A 256 -12.11 35.09 35.45
C ALA A 256 -12.52 33.91 34.55
N ALA A 257 -13.81 33.85 34.16
CA ALA A 257 -14.30 32.88 33.21
C ALA A 257 -13.69 33.12 31.81
N ARG A 258 -13.56 34.37 31.38
CA ARG A 258 -12.94 34.74 30.11
C ARG A 258 -11.50 34.22 30.01
N ASP A 259 -10.66 34.54 31.04
CA ASP A 259 -9.26 34.16 31.03
C ASP A 259 -9.10 32.64 31.03
N ARG A 260 -9.93 31.91 31.78
CA ARG A 260 -9.96 30.45 31.78
C ARG A 260 -10.36 29.87 30.43
N PHE A 261 -11.41 30.39 29.77
CA PHE A 261 -11.83 29.89 28.46
C PHE A 261 -10.82 30.22 27.37
N LEU A 262 -10.19 31.40 27.41
CA LEU A 262 -9.10 31.73 26.48
C LEU A 262 -7.90 30.79 26.63
N ALA A 263 -7.51 30.43 27.85
CA ALA A 263 -6.45 29.44 28.08
C ALA A 263 -6.82 28.06 27.49
N ILE A 264 -8.05 27.58 27.74
CA ILE A 264 -8.51 26.32 27.15
C ILE A 264 -8.54 26.39 25.61
N MET A 265 -8.99 27.50 25.04
CA MET A 265 -8.99 27.70 23.59
C MET A 265 -7.58 27.70 23.02
N GLN A 266 -6.62 28.31 23.69
CA GLN A 266 -5.23 28.31 23.28
C GLN A 266 -4.66 26.89 23.28
N ASP A 267 -4.94 26.06 24.29
CA ASP A 267 -4.54 24.67 24.36
C ASP A 267 -5.16 23.84 23.22
N GLN A 268 -6.46 24.04 22.93
CA GLN A 268 -7.13 23.35 21.84
C GLN A 268 -6.57 23.75 20.46
N ALA A 269 -6.27 25.02 20.24
CA ALA A 269 -5.64 25.50 19.01
C ALA A 269 -4.23 24.94 18.84
N GLY A 270 -3.43 24.92 19.91
CA GLY A 270 -2.11 24.30 19.94
C GLY A 270 -2.16 22.79 19.65
N ARG A 271 -3.17 22.10 20.19
CA ARG A 271 -3.39 20.67 19.89
C ARG A 271 -3.73 20.45 18.42
N MET A 272 -4.58 21.28 17.82
CA MET A 272 -4.91 21.20 16.38
C MET A 272 -3.68 21.44 15.50
N ALA A 273 -2.86 22.46 15.85
CA ALA A 273 -1.64 22.76 15.12
C ALA A 273 -0.68 21.55 15.11
N ARG A 274 -0.42 20.95 16.27
CA ARG A 274 0.40 19.72 16.37
C ARG A 274 -0.19 18.56 15.56
N LEU A 275 -1.51 18.37 15.58
CA LEU A 275 -2.15 17.30 14.80
C LEU A 275 -1.94 17.50 13.30
N ILE A 276 -2.10 18.74 12.81
CA ILE A 276 -1.87 19.07 11.39
C ILE A 276 -0.40 18.84 11.02
N GLU A 277 0.53 19.22 11.88
CA GLU A 277 1.98 19.03 11.67
C GLU A 277 2.34 17.55 11.62
N ASP A 278 1.82 16.73 12.52
CA ASP A 278 1.97 15.28 12.53
C ASP A 278 1.41 14.64 11.24
N LEU A 279 0.21 15.06 10.78
CA LEU A 279 -0.40 14.58 9.54
C LEU A 279 0.44 14.92 8.31
N MET A 280 0.94 16.17 8.24
CA MET A 280 1.79 16.62 7.13
C MET A 280 3.15 15.94 7.14
N SER A 281 3.74 15.72 8.33
CA SER A 281 4.99 14.98 8.49
C SER A 281 4.82 13.53 8.05
N LEU A 282 3.80 12.84 8.55
CA LEU A 282 3.50 11.46 8.18
C LEU A 282 3.30 11.32 6.67
N SER A 283 2.50 12.19 6.06
CA SER A 283 2.27 12.19 4.62
C SER A 283 3.57 12.35 3.81
N ARG A 284 4.46 13.28 4.23
CA ARG A 284 5.77 13.47 3.57
C ARG A 284 6.68 12.26 3.71
N ILE A 285 6.68 11.62 4.87
CA ILE A 285 7.53 10.44 5.13
C ILE A 285 7.04 9.25 4.31
N GLU A 286 5.72 8.99 4.26
CA GLU A 286 5.12 7.91 3.48
C GLU A 286 5.41 8.04 1.99
N LEU A 287 5.29 9.25 1.42
CA LEU A 287 5.61 9.50 0.01
C LEU A 287 7.08 9.20 -0.34
N ASN A 288 7.99 9.36 0.63
CA ASN A 288 9.44 9.19 0.44
C ASN A 288 9.99 7.94 1.14
N GLU A 289 9.13 7.04 1.63
CA GLU A 289 9.56 5.87 2.41
C GLU A 289 10.50 4.95 1.64
N HIS A 290 10.30 4.85 0.33
CA HIS A 290 11.15 4.04 -0.57
C HIS A 290 12.49 4.69 -0.93
N ILE A 291 12.66 5.98 -0.63
CA ILE A 291 13.87 6.75 -0.95
C ILE A 291 14.76 6.80 0.29
N PRO A 292 15.89 6.08 0.32
CA PRO A 292 16.80 6.12 1.47
C PRO A 292 17.31 7.55 1.71
N PRO A 293 17.53 7.95 2.97
CA PRO A 293 18.15 9.23 3.27
C PRO A 293 19.60 9.24 2.80
N GLN A 294 20.17 10.43 2.53
CA GLN A 294 21.55 10.56 1.98
C GLN A 294 22.55 11.15 2.98
N GLY A 295 22.07 11.68 4.10
CA GLY A 295 22.89 12.40 5.07
C GLY A 295 23.56 11.51 6.12
N ARG A 296 23.96 12.15 7.21
CA ARG A 296 24.54 11.53 8.41
C ARG A 296 23.94 12.17 9.66
N ALA A 297 23.66 11.39 10.69
CA ALA A 297 23.22 11.88 11.98
C ALA A 297 24.09 11.28 13.11
N ASP A 298 24.49 12.10 14.07
CA ASP A 298 25.11 11.65 15.32
C ASP A 298 24.03 11.61 16.40
N LEU A 299 23.59 10.40 16.78
CA LEU A 299 22.51 10.21 17.74
C LEU A 299 22.89 10.73 19.14
N ARG A 300 24.18 10.70 19.53
CA ARG A 300 24.64 11.26 20.79
C ARG A 300 24.34 12.77 20.89
N MET A 301 24.67 13.51 19.83
CA MET A 301 24.41 14.95 19.79
C MET A 301 22.91 15.24 19.65
N THR A 302 22.25 14.51 18.78
CA THR A 302 20.81 14.69 18.53
C THR A 302 19.98 14.43 19.81
N VAL A 303 20.33 13.42 20.62
CA VAL A 303 19.68 13.18 21.92
C VAL A 303 19.87 14.37 22.84
N LYS A 304 21.09 14.93 22.96
CA LYS A 304 21.34 16.10 23.81
C LYS A 304 20.48 17.28 23.39
N ASP A 305 20.50 17.63 22.09
CA ASP A 305 19.74 18.76 21.56
C ASP A 305 18.23 18.62 21.85
N VAL A 306 17.68 17.41 21.68
CA VAL A 306 16.26 17.14 21.93
C VAL A 306 15.92 17.19 23.43
N ILE A 307 16.78 16.63 24.29
CA ILE A 307 16.52 16.61 25.72
C ILE A 307 16.64 18.01 26.33
N ASP A 308 17.59 18.82 25.85
CA ASP A 308 17.68 20.22 26.25
C ASP A 308 16.39 20.99 25.87
N ALA A 309 15.82 20.72 24.69
CA ALA A 309 14.57 21.32 24.27
C ALA A 309 13.34 20.83 25.06
N LEU A 310 13.36 19.58 25.55
CA LEU A 310 12.29 19.00 26.37
C LEU A 310 12.42 19.30 27.89
N GLY A 311 13.49 19.96 28.30
CA GLY A 311 13.72 20.34 29.69
C GLY A 311 12.51 20.98 30.36
N PRO A 312 11.91 22.06 29.82
CA PRO A 312 10.74 22.71 30.40
C PRO A 312 9.55 21.79 30.61
N LEU A 313 9.29 20.89 29.65
CA LEU A 313 8.19 19.91 29.73
C LEU A 313 8.47 18.87 30.86
N ALA A 314 9.69 18.43 30.98
CA ALA A 314 10.09 17.48 32.00
C ALA A 314 10.04 18.11 33.42
N GLU A 315 10.46 19.36 33.55
CA GLU A 315 10.36 20.14 34.81
C GLU A 315 8.91 20.34 35.23
N GLU A 316 8.02 20.74 34.30
CA GLU A 316 6.59 20.89 34.59
C GLU A 316 5.99 19.60 35.17
N LYS A 317 6.43 18.44 34.66
CA LYS A 317 5.97 17.12 35.12
C LYS A 317 6.81 16.54 36.24
N SER A 318 7.85 17.24 36.72
CA SER A 318 8.81 16.74 37.70
C SER A 318 9.42 15.39 37.31
N VAL A 319 9.74 15.21 36.05
CA VAL A 319 10.39 14.00 35.48
C VAL A 319 11.84 14.34 35.17
N ALA A 320 12.78 13.50 35.58
CA ALA A 320 14.20 13.68 35.31
C ALA A 320 14.64 12.78 34.13
N PHE A 321 15.47 13.29 33.23
CA PHE A 321 16.15 12.48 32.24
C PHE A 321 17.47 11.91 32.78
N ASP A 322 17.69 10.62 32.52
CA ASP A 322 18.93 9.90 32.79
C ASP A 322 19.55 9.46 31.47
N LEU A 323 20.69 10.06 31.10
CA LEU A 323 21.31 9.89 29.80
C LEU A 323 22.50 8.94 29.88
N VAL A 324 22.41 7.80 29.22
CA VAL A 324 23.50 6.83 29.06
C VAL A 324 24.03 6.96 27.63
N LEU A 325 25.03 7.83 27.46
CA LEU A 325 25.57 8.19 26.16
C LEU A 325 27.01 7.70 26.01
N PRO A 326 27.44 7.27 24.84
CA PRO A 326 28.82 6.84 24.60
C PRO A 326 29.77 8.04 24.56
N ASP A 327 31.05 7.82 24.91
CA ASP A 327 32.07 8.85 24.81
C ASP A 327 32.41 9.26 23.38
N ARG A 328 32.26 8.34 22.46
CA ARG A 328 32.48 8.54 20.99
C ARG A 328 31.19 8.86 20.26
N PRO A 329 31.28 9.51 19.07
CA PRO A 329 30.09 9.75 18.23
C PRO A 329 29.36 8.48 17.87
N ALA A 330 28.02 8.51 17.96
CA ALA A 330 27.14 7.42 17.56
C ALA A 330 26.52 7.76 16.18
N SER A 331 27.34 7.66 15.13
CA SER A 331 26.96 8.07 13.78
C SER A 331 26.14 7.00 13.06
N VAL A 332 24.98 7.39 12.53
CA VAL A 332 24.15 6.63 11.61
C VAL A 332 24.34 7.17 10.21
N ARG A 333 24.51 6.28 9.23
CA ARG A 333 24.65 6.62 7.82
C ARG A 333 24.15 5.45 6.96
N PRO A 334 23.27 5.71 5.95
CA PRO A 334 22.69 7.01 5.62
C PRO A 334 21.60 7.42 6.62
N ALA A 335 21.51 8.72 6.93
CA ALA A 335 20.49 9.22 7.87
C ALA A 335 20.08 10.67 7.57
N ASP A 336 18.84 10.99 7.91
CA ASP A 336 18.27 12.33 7.93
C ASP A 336 18.22 12.82 9.38
N ARG A 337 19.01 13.88 9.70
CA ARG A 337 19.11 14.39 11.06
C ARG A 337 17.78 14.88 11.63
N ASP A 338 16.99 15.57 10.83
CA ASP A 338 15.72 16.14 11.28
C ASP A 338 14.70 15.02 11.61
N GLN A 339 14.73 13.94 10.83
CA GLN A 339 13.93 12.75 11.13
C GLN A 339 14.43 12.04 12.38
N MET A 340 15.73 12.01 12.65
CA MET A 340 16.25 11.46 13.93
C MET A 340 15.83 12.33 15.12
N VAL A 341 15.85 13.66 14.99
CA VAL A 341 15.26 14.58 15.99
C VAL A 341 13.81 14.20 16.26
N GLN A 342 13.00 14.01 15.21
CA GLN A 342 11.59 13.66 15.33
C GLN A 342 11.36 12.30 16.01
N VAL A 343 12.18 11.28 15.71
CA VAL A 343 12.13 9.97 16.39
C VAL A 343 12.39 10.13 17.88
N ILE A 344 13.49 10.79 18.24
CA ILE A 344 13.88 10.95 19.64
C ILE A 344 12.84 11.77 20.39
N GLN A 345 12.36 12.85 19.80
CA GLN A 345 11.35 13.71 20.39
C GLN A 345 10.05 12.93 20.66
N ASN A 346 9.51 12.21 19.66
CA ASN A 346 8.29 11.42 19.83
C ASN A 346 8.41 10.36 20.93
N LEU A 347 9.57 9.68 21.03
CA LEU A 347 9.78 8.67 22.07
C LEU A 347 9.97 9.30 23.44
N ALA A 348 10.74 10.38 23.56
CA ALA A 348 11.01 11.07 24.82
C ALA A 348 9.76 11.79 25.35
N GLU A 349 8.99 12.50 24.49
CA GLU A 349 7.71 13.11 24.89
C GLU A 349 6.72 12.06 25.38
N ASN A 350 6.61 10.91 24.70
CA ASN A 350 5.77 9.81 25.16
C ASN A 350 6.22 9.30 26.53
N ALA A 351 7.53 9.11 26.73
CA ALA A 351 8.06 8.66 28.00
C ALA A 351 7.75 9.65 29.14
N VAL A 352 7.96 10.96 28.94
CA VAL A 352 7.62 12.01 29.93
C VAL A 352 6.10 12.07 30.17
N LYS A 353 5.30 11.93 29.12
CA LYS A 353 3.84 11.97 29.21
C LYS A 353 3.26 10.86 30.08
N TYR A 354 3.80 9.65 29.99
CA TYR A 354 3.28 8.49 30.71
C TYR A 354 4.02 8.20 32.02
N ALA A 355 5.19 8.78 32.21
CA ALA A 355 5.95 8.67 33.44
C ALA A 355 5.19 9.27 34.64
N PRO A 356 5.25 8.66 35.85
CA PRO A 356 4.76 9.26 37.10
C PRO A 356 5.53 10.52 37.45
N CYS A 357 4.90 11.45 38.18
CA CYS A 357 5.58 12.61 38.77
C CYS A 357 6.70 12.13 39.68
N GLY A 358 7.87 12.79 39.62
CA GLY A 358 9.06 12.45 40.43
C GLY A 358 9.86 11.25 39.91
N SER A 359 9.50 10.71 38.75
CA SER A 359 10.15 9.54 38.14
C SER A 359 11.31 9.92 37.20
N ARG A 360 11.91 8.89 36.60
CA ARG A 360 13.01 9.05 35.63
C ARG A 360 12.66 8.41 34.30
N VAL A 361 13.11 9.07 33.24
CA VAL A 361 13.13 8.54 31.86
C VAL A 361 14.61 8.31 31.50
N THR A 362 14.95 7.07 31.20
CA THR A 362 16.32 6.71 30.80
C THR A 362 16.42 6.68 29.29
N ILE A 363 17.41 7.36 28.72
CA ILE A 363 17.72 7.35 27.29
C ILE A 363 19.14 6.84 27.11
N GLU A 364 19.24 5.70 26.44
CA GLU A 364 20.51 5.03 26.17
C GLU A 364 20.84 5.09 24.66
N VAL A 365 22.09 5.40 24.34
CA VAL A 365 22.62 5.27 22.98
C VAL A 365 23.84 4.37 23.00
N ALA A 366 23.77 3.24 22.31
CA ALA A 366 24.87 2.29 22.20
C ALA A 366 25.28 2.12 20.73
N PRO A 367 26.49 2.53 20.34
CA PRO A 367 27.00 2.30 18.99
C PRO A 367 27.57 0.88 18.86
N ASP A 368 27.60 0.40 17.63
CA ASP A 368 28.29 -0.84 17.24
C ASP A 368 27.72 -2.10 17.93
N VAL A 369 26.40 -2.21 17.98
CA VAL A 369 25.70 -3.40 18.50
C VAL A 369 25.36 -4.38 17.37
N SER A 370 25.31 -5.69 17.66
CA SER A 370 24.76 -6.69 16.73
C SER A 370 23.21 -6.61 16.72
N ALA A 371 22.59 -7.20 15.69
CA ALA A 371 21.13 -7.30 15.63
C ALA A 371 20.56 -8.02 16.86
N ASP A 372 21.16 -9.14 17.27
CA ASP A 372 20.71 -9.92 18.43
C ASP A 372 20.81 -9.09 19.74
N ALA A 373 21.90 -8.33 19.91
CA ALA A 373 22.07 -7.46 21.06
C ALA A 373 21.08 -6.29 21.06
N ALA A 374 20.72 -5.76 19.89
CA ALA A 374 19.72 -4.69 19.75
C ALA A 374 18.31 -5.15 20.09
N ILE A 375 17.99 -6.42 19.80
CA ILE A 375 16.68 -7.03 20.05
C ILE A 375 16.63 -7.67 21.44
N ALA A 376 17.77 -7.93 22.07
CA ALA A 376 17.82 -8.60 23.38
C ALA A 376 16.94 -7.88 24.41
N PRO A 377 16.12 -8.63 25.19
CA PRO A 377 15.30 -8.05 26.22
C PRO A 377 16.14 -7.28 27.26
N SER A 378 15.73 -6.06 27.55
CA SER A 378 16.36 -5.21 28.57
C SER A 378 15.68 -5.36 29.93
N GLN A 379 14.48 -5.93 29.99
CA GLN A 379 13.65 -6.03 31.17
C GLN A 379 13.17 -7.47 31.38
N ALA A 380 13.59 -8.10 32.47
CA ALA A 380 13.16 -9.47 32.78
C ALA A 380 11.64 -9.54 33.04
N GLY A 381 10.96 -10.48 32.37
CA GLY A 381 9.53 -10.70 32.56
C GLY A 381 8.61 -9.75 31.76
N ALA A 382 9.13 -8.75 31.07
CA ALA A 382 8.33 -7.90 30.20
C ALA A 382 7.92 -8.64 28.92
N ALA A 383 6.69 -8.39 28.44
CA ALA A 383 6.32 -8.81 27.10
C ALA A 383 7.09 -7.98 26.08
N GLN A 384 7.76 -8.64 25.16
CA GLN A 384 8.49 -8.01 24.06
C GLN A 384 7.81 -8.27 22.73
N MET A 385 7.87 -7.26 21.86
CA MET A 385 7.39 -7.37 20.47
C MET A 385 8.27 -6.57 19.52
N SER A 386 8.60 -7.16 18.38
CA SER A 386 9.17 -6.42 17.26
C SER A 386 8.04 -5.76 16.47
N LEU A 387 8.06 -4.43 16.40
CA LEU A 387 7.10 -3.62 15.65
C LEU A 387 7.55 -3.38 14.21
N LEU A 388 8.86 -3.46 13.99
CA LEU A 388 9.51 -3.39 12.69
C LEU A 388 10.80 -4.20 12.74
N THR A 389 10.94 -5.12 11.80
CA THR A 389 12.15 -5.93 11.63
C THR A 389 12.75 -5.61 10.27
N PRO A 390 13.97 -5.08 10.19
CA PRO A 390 14.63 -4.82 8.93
C PRO A 390 15.16 -6.11 8.30
N ASP A 391 15.41 -6.07 6.99
CA ASP A 391 16.19 -7.10 6.33
C ASP A 391 17.64 -7.03 6.82
N HIS A 392 18.11 -8.11 7.44
CA HIS A 392 19.45 -8.16 8.01
C HIS A 392 20.46 -8.65 6.97
N ALA A 393 21.52 -7.87 6.73
CA ALA A 393 22.72 -8.42 6.13
C ALA A 393 23.52 -9.16 7.22
N VAL A 394 24.22 -10.23 6.82
CA VAL A 394 25.13 -10.94 7.71
C VAL A 394 26.20 -9.95 8.20
N ASP A 395 26.47 -9.93 9.51
CA ASP A 395 27.42 -9.02 10.17
C ASP A 395 27.06 -7.52 10.18
N GLN A 396 25.81 -7.15 9.86
CA GLN A 396 25.35 -5.76 9.96
C GLN A 396 25.46 -5.26 11.40
N ARG A 397 26.08 -4.08 11.58
CA ARG A 397 26.18 -3.40 12.88
C ARG A 397 25.16 -2.26 12.93
N TYR A 398 24.72 -1.96 14.15
CA TYR A 398 23.67 -0.99 14.41
C TYR A 398 24.09 0.02 15.49
N VAL A 399 23.48 1.19 15.43
CA VAL A 399 23.41 2.13 16.56
C VAL A 399 22.05 1.94 17.21
N LEU A 400 22.05 1.60 18.49
CA LEU A 400 20.85 1.42 19.31
C LEU A 400 20.52 2.71 20.03
N LEU A 401 19.26 3.12 19.94
CA LEU A 401 18.63 4.14 20.79
C LEU A 401 17.54 3.44 21.61
N ARG A 402 17.61 3.55 22.92
CA ARG A 402 16.61 2.98 23.84
C ARG A 402 16.04 4.06 24.73
N VAL A 403 14.70 4.15 24.80
CA VAL A 403 14.00 5.08 25.67
C VAL A 403 13.13 4.27 26.62
N ARG A 404 13.36 4.40 27.92
CA ARG A 404 12.67 3.66 28.98
C ARG A 404 11.97 4.62 29.92
N ASP A 405 10.71 4.37 30.17
CA ASP A 405 9.92 5.02 31.21
C ASP A 405 9.53 4.04 32.32
N THR A 406 9.05 4.60 33.43
CA THR A 406 8.52 3.86 34.59
C THR A 406 7.02 4.07 34.74
N GLY A 407 6.33 4.28 33.64
CA GLY A 407 4.89 4.54 33.59
C GLY A 407 4.02 3.32 33.94
N PRO A 408 2.73 3.38 33.62
CA PRO A 408 1.78 2.29 33.93
C PRO A 408 2.04 1.02 33.14
N GLY A 409 2.89 1.06 32.10
CA GLY A 409 3.09 -0.05 31.20
C GLY A 409 1.84 -0.40 30.38
N MET A 410 1.91 -1.51 29.65
CA MET A 410 0.87 -1.94 28.73
C MET A 410 0.72 -3.45 28.74
N ALA A 411 -0.51 -3.94 28.54
CA ALA A 411 -0.79 -5.36 28.33
C ALA A 411 -0.31 -5.81 26.95
N ARG A 412 0.06 -7.08 26.83
CA ARG A 412 0.64 -7.67 25.61
C ARG A 412 -0.24 -7.48 24.35
N GLU A 413 -1.55 -7.49 24.53
CA GLU A 413 -2.54 -7.33 23.44
C GLU A 413 -2.48 -5.97 22.75
N HIS A 414 -1.98 -4.93 23.43
CA HIS A 414 -1.84 -3.59 22.87
C HIS A 414 -0.56 -3.42 22.03
N LEU A 415 0.49 -4.21 22.28
CA LEU A 415 1.81 -4.02 21.68
C LEU A 415 1.78 -4.05 20.14
N PRO A 416 1.07 -4.98 19.46
CA PRO A 416 1.03 -5.03 17.99
C PRO A 416 0.44 -3.77 17.35
N ARG A 417 -0.42 -3.07 18.09
CA ARG A 417 -1.22 -1.95 17.60
C ARG A 417 -0.62 -0.58 17.88
N LEU A 418 0.44 -0.50 18.65
CA LEU A 418 1.04 0.77 19.11
C LEU A 418 1.47 1.69 17.96
N THR A 419 1.81 1.13 16.81
CA THR A 419 2.21 1.88 15.61
C THR A 419 1.07 2.08 14.61
N GLU A 420 -0.16 1.64 14.93
CA GLU A 420 -1.34 1.99 14.15
C GLU A 420 -1.65 3.49 14.31
N ARG A 421 -2.06 4.14 13.23
CA ARG A 421 -2.40 5.57 13.24
C ARG A 421 -3.62 5.82 14.13
N PHE A 422 -3.55 6.84 14.99
CA PHE A 422 -4.57 7.23 15.97
C PHE A 422 -4.85 6.19 17.07
N TYR A 423 -4.06 5.12 17.14
CA TYR A 423 -4.23 4.13 18.19
C TYR A 423 -3.79 4.68 19.54
N ARG A 424 -4.60 4.42 20.57
CA ARG A 424 -4.33 4.76 21.96
C ARG A 424 -4.85 3.65 22.86
N VAL A 425 -4.06 3.25 23.85
CA VAL A 425 -4.44 2.20 24.82
C VAL A 425 -5.68 2.64 25.59
N GLU A 426 -6.66 1.78 25.72
CA GLU A 426 -7.88 2.04 26.49
C GLU A 426 -7.53 2.28 27.96
N GLY A 427 -8.22 3.25 28.61
CA GLY A 427 -7.86 3.73 29.95
C GLY A 427 -6.81 4.84 29.97
N GLN A 428 -6.06 5.06 28.90
CA GLN A 428 -5.13 6.19 28.75
C GLN A 428 -5.70 7.32 27.86
N LYS A 429 -6.98 7.18 27.47
CA LYS A 429 -7.72 8.16 26.64
C LYS A 429 -8.20 9.40 27.41
N SER A 430 -7.80 9.57 28.68
CA SER A 430 -8.25 10.68 29.54
C SER A 430 -7.86 12.04 28.96
N ALA A 431 -8.72 13.05 29.18
CA ALA A 431 -8.47 14.43 28.75
C ALA A 431 -7.15 15.01 29.30
N ASP A 432 -6.68 14.47 30.41
CA ASP A 432 -5.45 14.91 31.09
C ASP A 432 -4.14 14.45 30.40
N ARG A 433 -4.23 13.62 29.36
CA ARG A 433 -3.05 13.12 28.60
C ARG A 433 -3.20 13.35 27.12
N PRO A 434 -3.02 14.60 26.65
CA PRO A 434 -3.18 14.93 25.24
C PRO A 434 -2.19 14.18 24.35
N GLY A 435 -2.62 13.78 23.15
CA GLY A 435 -1.75 13.12 22.16
C GLY A 435 -2.55 12.78 20.92
N THR A 436 -1.90 12.88 19.77
CA THR A 436 -2.51 12.66 18.45
C THR A 436 -2.70 11.19 18.12
N GLY A 437 -1.91 10.29 18.75
CA GLY A 437 -1.84 8.87 18.35
C GLY A 437 -1.08 8.64 17.04
N LEU A 438 -0.36 9.64 16.55
CA LEU A 438 0.43 9.57 15.32
C LEU A 438 1.94 9.41 15.58
N GLY A 439 2.45 9.83 16.74
CA GLY A 439 3.88 9.87 17.01
C GLY A 439 4.60 8.53 16.80
N LEU A 440 4.07 7.41 17.31
CA LEU A 440 4.67 6.08 17.10
C LEU A 440 4.53 5.56 15.67
N ALA A 441 3.46 5.94 14.95
CA ALA A 441 3.36 5.66 13.51
C ALA A 441 4.44 6.42 12.74
N ILE A 442 4.68 7.70 13.05
CA ILE A 442 5.76 8.51 12.49
C ILE A 442 7.12 7.86 12.77
N VAL A 443 7.38 7.44 14.01
CA VAL A 443 8.61 6.73 14.39
C VAL A 443 8.81 5.50 13.51
N LYS A 444 7.79 4.66 13.37
CA LYS A 444 7.86 3.43 12.55
C LYS A 444 8.24 3.74 11.09
N HIS A 445 7.57 4.71 10.46
CA HIS A 445 7.84 5.06 9.05
C HIS A 445 9.24 5.66 8.86
N ILE A 446 9.70 6.51 9.80
CA ILE A 446 11.06 7.05 9.77
C ILE A 446 12.08 5.91 9.91
N VAL A 447 11.91 5.03 10.89
CA VAL A 447 12.83 3.91 11.14
C VAL A 447 12.86 2.97 9.94
N ASN A 448 11.69 2.68 9.31
CA ASN A 448 11.61 1.88 8.10
C ASN A 448 12.36 2.52 6.92
N ARG A 449 12.17 3.82 6.69
CA ARG A 449 12.92 4.58 5.68
C ARG A 449 14.44 4.50 5.88
N HIS A 450 14.89 4.43 7.13
CA HIS A 450 16.30 4.27 7.51
C HIS A 450 16.75 2.80 7.54
N ARG A 451 15.89 1.86 7.10
CA ARG A 451 16.16 0.41 7.15
C ARG A 451 16.56 -0.09 8.53
N GLY A 452 16.01 0.54 9.55
CA GLY A 452 16.20 0.19 10.94
C GLY A 452 15.10 -0.73 11.47
N GLY A 453 15.21 -1.10 12.75
CA GLY A 453 14.18 -1.84 13.45
C GLY A 453 13.67 -1.11 14.69
N LEU A 454 12.47 -1.50 15.10
CA LEU A 454 11.77 -0.95 16.25
C LEU A 454 11.22 -2.09 17.10
N THR A 455 11.58 -2.12 18.38
CA THR A 455 11.02 -3.06 19.35
C THR A 455 10.40 -2.32 20.53
N VAL A 456 9.45 -2.97 21.18
CA VAL A 456 8.83 -2.50 22.42
C VAL A 456 8.84 -3.62 23.44
N GLU A 457 9.18 -3.28 24.66
CA GLU A 457 9.05 -4.12 25.86
C GLU A 457 8.13 -3.40 26.84
N SER A 458 7.15 -4.09 27.40
CA SER A 458 6.29 -3.50 28.43
C SER A 458 5.69 -4.56 29.33
N GLN A 459 5.48 -4.14 30.59
CA GLN A 459 4.77 -4.92 31.60
C GLN A 459 3.86 -3.97 32.38
N PRO A 460 2.58 -4.31 32.57
CA PRO A 460 1.68 -3.52 33.42
C PRO A 460 2.30 -3.21 34.79
N GLY A 461 2.31 -1.93 35.15
CA GLY A 461 2.89 -1.43 36.41
C GLY A 461 4.41 -1.19 36.39
N HIS A 462 5.14 -1.54 35.33
CA HIS A 462 6.61 -1.46 35.27
C HIS A 462 7.15 -0.59 34.11
N GLY A 463 6.27 0.15 33.44
CA GLY A 463 6.63 1.05 32.35
C GLY A 463 6.79 0.38 30.99
N ALA A 464 7.41 1.10 30.09
CA ALA A 464 7.72 0.62 28.74
C ALA A 464 9.14 1.00 28.32
N THR A 465 9.70 0.20 27.42
CA THR A 465 10.99 0.45 26.78
C THR A 465 10.82 0.34 25.29
N PHE A 466 11.12 1.42 24.58
CA PHE A 466 11.16 1.46 23.12
C PHE A 466 12.61 1.43 22.66
N SER A 467 12.96 0.51 21.77
CA SER A 467 14.31 0.39 21.22
C SER A 467 14.26 0.56 19.71
N VAL A 468 15.00 1.54 19.21
CA VAL A 468 15.23 1.79 17.79
C VAL A 468 16.67 1.41 17.48
N TYR A 469 16.88 0.59 16.46
CA TYR A 469 18.23 0.25 16.02
C TYR A 469 18.38 0.54 14.52
N LEU A 470 19.41 1.29 14.19
CA LEU A 470 19.65 1.85 12.87
C LEU A 470 20.95 1.31 12.29
N PRO A 471 20.97 0.83 11.05
CA PRO A 471 22.17 0.28 10.45
C PRO A 471 23.27 1.34 10.35
N THR A 472 24.50 0.97 10.64
CA THR A 472 25.66 1.83 10.44
C THR A 472 26.61 1.20 9.43
N ILE A 473 27.20 2.05 8.59
CA ILE A 473 28.28 1.61 7.70
C ILE A 473 29.55 1.64 8.59
N VAL A 474 30.12 0.47 8.82
CA VAL A 474 31.44 0.38 9.44
C VAL A 474 32.45 0.93 8.44
N GLU A 475 32.92 2.15 8.69
CA GLU A 475 34.11 2.63 7.96
C GLU A 475 35.26 1.68 8.31
N PRO A 476 35.95 1.10 7.29
CA PRO A 476 37.13 0.30 7.57
C PRO A 476 38.09 1.15 8.37
N ARG A 477 38.53 0.66 9.55
CA ARG A 477 39.56 1.34 10.35
C ARG A 477 40.75 1.57 9.42
N SER A 478 41.04 2.85 9.17
CA SER A 478 42.33 3.20 8.54
C SER A 478 43.45 2.62 9.39
N PRO A 479 44.42 1.93 8.76
CA PRO A 479 45.51 1.26 9.46
C PRO A 479 46.39 2.25 10.25
#